data_b695a26f7e1b6abb95634e78134443d3
#
_entry.id   b695a26f7e1b6abb95634e78134443d3
#
_cell.length_a   1.000
_cell.length_b   1.000
_cell.length_c   1.000
_cell.angle_alpha   90.00
_cell.angle_beta   90.00
_cell.angle_gamma   90.00
#
_symmetry.space_group_name_H-M   'P 1'
#
loop_
_entity.id
_entity.type
_entity.pdbx_description
1 polymer ?
#
loop_
_entity_poly.entity_id
_entity_poly.type
_entity_poly.pdbx_seq_one_letter_code
_entity_poly.pdbx_strand_id
1 'polypeptide(L)'
;MKELIKWLDANKISFKQFDNEVVEIEGFGKVYVADLTEIKSIFRGTEVLQFNLMENPDVLIAEGIFYVAFPFGDNWYYFNLKEEFRFNILKYTGVRQPCKMDVPFVNLGVHTPFELLNGSGNITDWVRKARYLGHTALGICDRNTMAATLNLQKECANYEMKHIFGYTLELEYEGEKVEMKVYAQTQRGMRNLLRIQKEIMVDSDNRTLSLQGLLTHGEGNVLVLGKLSSCWMKRNAHILQAMKIAFGQVFYQVDLSEYKAERIDVEVLKATKFFFDNFYEAQTGTFLIEPILLCDTYYLDKDDARNKIILNKIASGAAHEQSEDQYFKDIDEHYATFSALFDGNKWELDRLFERMCAHTVEIAEGAVARYETDRNFMPQYDMTEEEKKKYGNRHKMFLALLEEGFKKLVPAGHEDEYRKRLDYEIYILESTDNVDYLLVQYDTVNWAREQGILVGCGRGSAGGSLALYLLGITLIDPIKYDLLFERFLLPERAGLYPDEVTIIVGGMESTKIVQVTLANGKAYVIDKDAKLRVMREGHSMIVYADELKLGDDIIFDNRDLVFTLNETVYGC
;
A
#
# COMPACT_ATOMS: atom_id res chain seq x y z
N MET A 1 -13.13 -34.67 -0.97
CA MET A 1 -12.08 -35.63 -0.55
C MET A 1 -11.29 -36.25 -1.71
N LYS A 2 -11.90 -36.92 -2.71
CA LYS A 2 -11.16 -37.57 -3.82
C LYS A 2 -10.20 -36.63 -4.60
N GLU A 3 -10.57 -35.40 -4.79
CA GLU A 3 -9.74 -34.39 -5.48
C GLU A 3 -8.55 -33.95 -4.62
N LEU A 4 -8.77 -33.73 -3.30
CA LEU A 4 -7.69 -33.42 -2.37
C LEU A 4 -6.67 -34.56 -2.29
N ILE A 5 -7.14 -35.82 -2.23
CA ILE A 5 -6.25 -36.99 -2.21
C ILE A 5 -5.42 -37.06 -3.50
N LYS A 6 -6.04 -36.90 -4.68
CA LYS A 6 -5.31 -36.89 -5.95
C LYS A 6 -4.26 -35.77 -6.00
N TRP A 7 -4.59 -34.61 -5.46
CA TRP A 7 -3.65 -33.49 -5.40
C TRP A 7 -2.48 -33.76 -4.43
N LEU A 8 -2.77 -34.33 -3.24
CA LEU A 8 -1.74 -34.73 -2.27
C LEU A 8 -0.78 -35.78 -2.86
N ASP A 9 -1.31 -36.80 -3.53
CA ASP A 9 -0.53 -37.83 -4.21
C ASP A 9 0.33 -37.24 -5.34
N ALA A 10 -0.26 -36.38 -6.17
CA ALA A 10 0.46 -35.74 -7.27
C ALA A 10 1.64 -34.86 -6.79
N ASN A 11 1.48 -34.23 -5.62
CA ASN A 11 2.52 -33.40 -5.00
C ASN A 11 3.42 -34.17 -4.01
N LYS A 12 3.26 -35.50 -3.88
CA LYS A 12 4.04 -36.38 -2.98
C LYS A 12 4.00 -35.96 -1.51
N ILE A 13 2.82 -35.47 -1.07
CA ILE A 13 2.60 -35.07 0.31
C ILE A 13 2.07 -36.28 1.07
N SER A 14 2.72 -36.66 2.18
CA SER A 14 2.32 -37.76 3.00
C SER A 14 1.02 -37.47 3.74
N PHE A 15 0.06 -38.40 3.67
CA PHE A 15 -1.23 -38.26 4.34
C PHE A 15 -1.78 -39.64 4.79
N LYS A 16 -2.72 -39.58 5.74
CA LYS A 16 -3.48 -40.74 6.19
C LYS A 16 -4.97 -40.45 6.09
N GLN A 17 -5.67 -41.20 5.28
CA GLN A 17 -7.13 -41.11 5.19
C GLN A 17 -7.77 -41.90 6.31
N PHE A 18 -8.70 -41.30 7.07
CA PHE A 18 -9.47 -41.97 8.12
C PHE A 18 -10.83 -42.47 7.60
N ASP A 19 -11.50 -41.63 6.79
CA ASP A 19 -12.76 -41.93 6.14
C ASP A 19 -12.92 -41.08 4.88
N ASN A 20 -14.15 -40.96 4.36
CA ASN A 20 -14.43 -40.14 3.17
C ASN A 20 -14.46 -38.62 3.44
N GLU A 21 -14.39 -38.21 4.70
CA GLU A 21 -14.55 -36.83 5.13
C GLU A 21 -13.33 -36.29 5.86
N VAL A 22 -12.40 -37.15 6.29
CA VAL A 22 -11.24 -36.74 7.10
C VAL A 22 -9.94 -37.31 6.56
N VAL A 23 -8.97 -36.42 6.34
CA VAL A 23 -7.58 -36.74 5.99
C VAL A 23 -6.64 -36.08 6.98
N GLU A 24 -5.66 -36.80 7.50
CA GLU A 24 -4.56 -36.24 8.27
C GLU A 24 -3.34 -36.10 7.38
N ILE A 25 -2.89 -34.84 7.20
CA ILE A 25 -1.72 -34.50 6.38
C ILE A 25 -0.51 -34.38 7.32
N GLU A 26 0.58 -35.07 6.98
CA GLU A 26 1.80 -35.05 7.77
C GLU A 26 2.35 -33.64 7.91
N GLY A 27 2.67 -33.22 9.13
CA GLY A 27 3.13 -31.88 9.44
C GLY A 27 2.04 -30.81 9.50
N PHE A 28 0.83 -31.10 9.02
CA PHE A 28 -0.25 -30.11 8.92
C PHE A 28 -1.42 -30.39 9.90
N GLY A 29 -1.90 -31.63 9.98
CA GLY A 29 -3.00 -32.03 10.84
C GLY A 29 -4.20 -32.60 10.11
N LYS A 30 -5.34 -32.68 10.80
CA LYS A 30 -6.58 -33.22 10.24
C LYS A 30 -7.30 -32.19 9.42
N VAL A 31 -7.65 -32.55 8.18
CA VAL A 31 -8.45 -31.77 7.25
C VAL A 31 -9.79 -32.47 7.07
N TYR A 32 -10.86 -31.72 7.20
CA TYR A 32 -12.24 -32.20 7.08
C TYR A 32 -12.83 -31.66 5.77
N VAL A 33 -13.73 -32.40 5.16
CA VAL A 33 -14.50 -31.97 4.00
C VAL A 33 -15.95 -31.72 4.40
N ALA A 34 -16.52 -30.62 3.95
CA ALA A 34 -17.93 -30.31 4.09
C ALA A 34 -18.41 -29.46 2.91
N ASP A 35 -19.71 -29.44 2.63
CA ASP A 35 -20.25 -28.45 1.70
C ASP A 35 -20.42 -27.07 2.39
N LEU A 36 -20.66 -26.04 1.59
CA LEU A 36 -20.81 -24.67 2.11
C LEU A 36 -21.98 -24.53 3.09
N THR A 37 -23.07 -25.29 2.88
CA THR A 37 -24.25 -25.28 3.75
C THR A 37 -23.92 -25.90 5.10
N GLU A 38 -23.19 -26.97 5.09
CA GLU A 38 -22.75 -27.69 6.27
C GLU A 38 -21.74 -26.86 7.08
N ILE A 39 -20.78 -26.22 6.42
CA ILE A 39 -19.87 -25.26 7.06
C ILE A 39 -20.64 -24.11 7.71
N LYS A 40 -21.59 -23.49 7.02
CA LYS A 40 -22.43 -22.44 7.59
C LYS A 40 -23.30 -22.95 8.76
N SER A 41 -23.68 -24.22 8.77
CA SER A 41 -24.42 -24.84 9.86
C SER A 41 -23.55 -25.13 11.09
N ILE A 42 -22.36 -25.70 10.88
CA ILE A 42 -21.39 -26.02 11.94
C ILE A 42 -20.92 -24.75 12.66
N PHE A 43 -20.71 -23.67 11.91
CA PHE A 43 -20.17 -22.41 12.43
C PHE A 43 -21.24 -21.31 12.61
N ARG A 44 -22.50 -21.70 12.75
CA ARG A 44 -23.63 -20.77 12.94
C ARG A 44 -23.49 -20.01 14.25
N GLY A 45 -23.35 -18.68 14.14
CA GLY A 45 -23.20 -17.79 15.30
C GLY A 45 -21.76 -17.52 15.72
N THR A 46 -20.77 -17.99 14.98
CA THR A 46 -19.37 -17.63 15.17
C THR A 46 -19.00 -16.40 14.34
N GLU A 47 -18.12 -15.53 14.86
CA GLU A 47 -17.52 -14.48 14.07
C GLU A 47 -16.64 -15.11 12.98
N VAL A 48 -17.00 -14.89 11.73
CA VAL A 48 -16.18 -15.25 10.58
C VAL A 48 -15.19 -14.13 10.35
N LEU A 49 -13.91 -14.42 10.62
CA LEU A 49 -12.83 -13.51 10.28
C LEU A 49 -12.34 -13.85 8.88
N GLN A 50 -12.63 -12.98 7.89
CA GLN A 50 -12.07 -13.12 6.55
C GLN A 50 -10.58 -12.84 6.57
N PHE A 51 -9.81 -13.80 6.13
CA PHE A 51 -8.37 -13.73 6.04
C PHE A 51 -7.90 -14.08 4.64
N ASN A 52 -7.17 -13.17 4.01
CA ASN A 52 -6.58 -13.39 2.69
C ASN A 52 -5.24 -14.13 2.84
N LEU A 53 -5.30 -15.43 3.06
CA LEU A 53 -4.17 -16.34 3.01
C LEU A 53 -4.28 -17.17 1.74
N MET A 54 -3.55 -16.81 0.69
CA MET A 54 -3.52 -17.54 -0.58
C MET A 54 -4.94 -17.84 -1.13
N GLU A 55 -5.57 -16.83 -1.76
CA GLU A 55 -6.91 -16.96 -2.35
C GLU A 55 -8.06 -17.24 -1.38
N ASN A 56 -8.27 -16.35 -0.39
CA ASN A 56 -9.45 -16.28 0.49
C ASN A 56 -9.82 -17.53 1.31
N PRO A 57 -9.00 -18.05 2.22
CA PRO A 57 -9.51 -18.93 3.25
C PRO A 57 -10.29 -18.12 4.30
N ASP A 58 -11.46 -18.60 4.68
CA ASP A 58 -12.22 -18.08 5.81
C ASP A 58 -11.71 -18.67 7.12
N VAL A 59 -11.43 -17.82 8.10
CA VAL A 59 -11.08 -18.27 9.46
C VAL A 59 -12.33 -18.29 10.31
N LEU A 60 -12.66 -19.46 10.84
CA LEU A 60 -13.84 -19.72 11.65
C LEU A 60 -13.45 -19.98 13.09
N ILE A 61 -14.13 -19.38 14.05
CA ILE A 61 -13.94 -19.63 15.46
C ILE A 61 -15.19 -20.31 16.02
N ALA A 62 -15.04 -21.54 16.50
CA ALA A 62 -16.10 -22.26 17.17
C ALA A 62 -15.61 -22.81 18.51
N GLU A 63 -16.31 -22.53 19.60
CA GLU A 63 -16.00 -23.01 20.95
C GLU A 63 -14.54 -22.77 21.42
N GLY A 64 -13.96 -21.62 20.99
CA GLY A 64 -12.57 -21.25 21.30
C GLY A 64 -11.53 -22.01 20.47
N ILE A 65 -11.94 -22.82 19.51
CA ILE A 65 -11.06 -23.52 18.57
C ILE A 65 -11.08 -22.79 17.24
N PHE A 66 -9.91 -22.52 16.69
CA PHE A 66 -9.77 -21.84 15.42
C PHE A 66 -9.70 -22.85 14.28
N TYR A 67 -10.49 -22.63 13.23
CA TYR A 67 -10.49 -23.40 12.02
C TYR A 67 -10.21 -22.50 10.82
N VAL A 68 -9.51 -23.05 9.84
CA VAL A 68 -9.40 -22.43 8.52
C VAL A 68 -10.22 -23.26 7.55
N ALA A 69 -11.11 -22.59 6.82
CA ALA A 69 -11.86 -23.21 5.75
C ALA A 69 -11.43 -22.60 4.41
N PHE A 70 -11.30 -23.40 3.37
CA PHE A 70 -10.96 -22.95 2.03
C PHE A 70 -11.69 -23.78 0.98
N PRO A 71 -12.12 -23.19 -0.14
CA PRO A 71 -12.71 -23.90 -1.26
C PRO A 71 -11.61 -24.61 -2.07
N PHE A 72 -11.91 -25.85 -2.50
CA PHE A 72 -11.08 -26.58 -3.44
C PHE A 72 -11.96 -27.48 -4.32
N GLY A 73 -12.03 -27.22 -5.63
CA GLY A 73 -13.03 -27.80 -6.51
C GLY A 73 -14.44 -27.41 -6.05
N ASP A 74 -15.37 -28.38 -6.03
CA ASP A 74 -16.77 -28.18 -5.62
C ASP A 74 -17.00 -28.32 -4.10
N ASN A 75 -15.95 -28.51 -3.32
CA ASN A 75 -16.02 -28.78 -1.89
C ASN A 75 -15.29 -27.74 -1.07
N TRP A 76 -15.70 -27.62 0.20
CA TRP A 76 -15.00 -26.87 1.21
C TRP A 76 -14.21 -27.83 2.10
N TYR A 77 -13.00 -27.42 2.46
CA TYR A 77 -12.11 -28.13 3.37
C TYR A 77 -11.83 -27.23 4.55
N TYR A 78 -11.85 -27.80 5.75
CA TYR A 78 -11.50 -27.06 6.95
C TYR A 78 -10.58 -27.90 7.85
N PHE A 79 -9.76 -27.23 8.60
CA PHE A 79 -8.84 -27.87 9.54
C PHE A 79 -8.66 -27.02 10.78
N ASN A 80 -8.36 -27.69 11.90
CA ASN A 80 -8.02 -27.03 13.14
C ASN A 80 -6.58 -26.48 13.02
N LEU A 81 -6.41 -25.18 13.23
CA LEU A 81 -5.09 -24.56 13.29
C LEU A 81 -4.34 -25.08 14.51
N LYS A 82 -3.18 -25.69 14.28
CA LYS A 82 -2.21 -25.94 15.34
C LYS A 82 -1.76 -24.62 15.97
N GLU A 83 -1.39 -24.66 17.24
CA GLU A 83 -1.04 -23.46 18.02
C GLU A 83 0.07 -22.64 17.37
N GLU A 84 1.06 -23.29 16.75
CA GLU A 84 2.15 -22.67 15.99
C GLU A 84 1.66 -21.85 14.78
N PHE A 85 0.65 -22.36 14.07
CA PHE A 85 0.03 -21.65 12.94
C PHE A 85 -0.94 -20.55 13.40
N ARG A 86 -1.63 -20.75 14.53
CA ARG A 86 -2.48 -19.71 15.13
C ARG A 86 -1.71 -18.45 15.38
N PHE A 87 -0.50 -18.56 15.92
CA PHE A 87 0.33 -17.42 16.26
C PHE A 87 0.69 -16.58 15.04
N ASN A 88 1.00 -17.20 13.90
CA ASN A 88 1.40 -16.49 12.69
C ASN A 88 0.23 -15.95 11.87
N ILE A 89 -0.90 -16.66 11.84
CA ILE A 89 -2.05 -16.36 10.99
C ILE A 89 -3.08 -15.48 11.72
N LEU A 90 -3.29 -15.75 13.01
CA LEU A 90 -4.30 -15.07 13.85
C LEU A 90 -3.70 -14.01 14.76
N LYS A 91 -2.41 -13.74 14.61
CA LYS A 91 -1.76 -12.68 15.35
C LYS A 91 -2.52 -11.36 15.12
N TYR A 92 -2.91 -10.72 16.21
CA TYR A 92 -3.67 -9.47 16.19
C TYR A 92 -5.08 -9.57 15.61
N THR A 93 -5.75 -10.72 15.74
CA THR A 93 -7.18 -10.90 15.44
C THR A 93 -7.98 -11.03 16.73
N GLY A 94 -9.27 -10.71 16.65
CA GLY A 94 -10.16 -10.73 17.81
C GLY A 94 -10.23 -9.40 18.55
N VAL A 95 -10.97 -9.38 19.66
CA VAL A 95 -11.14 -8.20 20.52
C VAL A 95 -10.13 -8.26 21.64
N ARG A 96 -9.26 -7.28 21.71
CA ARG A 96 -8.33 -7.14 22.83
C ARG A 96 -9.08 -6.81 24.11
N GLN A 97 -8.60 -7.30 25.24
CA GLN A 97 -9.06 -6.83 26.55
C GLN A 97 -8.76 -5.33 26.68
N PRO A 98 -9.72 -4.54 27.18
CA PRO A 98 -9.49 -3.12 27.38
C PRO A 98 -8.27 -2.86 28.25
N CYS A 99 -7.50 -1.83 27.91
CA CYS A 99 -6.42 -1.35 28.77
C CYS A 99 -6.99 -0.79 30.08
N LYS A 100 -6.20 -0.84 31.15
CA LYS A 100 -6.55 -0.21 32.43
C LYS A 100 -6.54 1.32 32.32
N MET A 101 -5.64 1.84 31.50
CA MET A 101 -5.58 3.26 31.13
C MET A 101 -6.52 3.48 29.94
N ASP A 102 -7.64 4.13 30.18
CA ASP A 102 -8.59 4.54 29.12
C ASP A 102 -8.17 5.90 28.54
N VAL A 103 -7.00 5.93 27.93
CA VAL A 103 -6.42 7.14 27.34
C VAL A 103 -6.24 6.94 25.83
N PRO A 104 -6.87 7.78 25.00
CA PRO A 104 -6.64 7.76 23.56
C PRO A 104 -5.16 8.00 23.22
N PHE A 105 -4.61 7.15 22.39
CA PHE A 105 -3.21 7.20 21.97
C PHE A 105 -3.06 6.71 20.53
N VAL A 106 -2.15 7.34 19.78
CA VAL A 106 -1.76 6.92 18.42
C VAL A 106 -0.25 6.71 18.37
N ASN A 107 0.19 5.53 17.95
CA ASN A 107 1.62 5.31 17.74
C ASN A 107 2.08 6.04 16.47
N LEU A 108 2.97 7.00 16.64
CA LEU A 108 3.58 7.81 15.58
C LEU A 108 5.05 7.41 15.30
N GLY A 109 5.63 6.53 16.13
CA GLY A 109 7.05 6.21 16.15
C GLY A 109 7.45 4.95 15.38
N VAL A 110 6.65 4.46 14.45
CA VAL A 110 6.95 3.21 13.73
C VAL A 110 8.02 3.43 12.67
N HIS A 111 9.06 2.58 12.74
CA HIS A 111 10.11 2.42 11.74
C HIS A 111 9.89 1.12 10.98
N THR A 112 9.63 1.21 9.68
CA THR A 112 9.26 0.08 8.82
C THR A 112 10.49 -0.61 8.22
N PRO A 113 10.33 -1.78 7.56
CA PRO A 113 11.43 -2.42 6.83
C PRO A 113 11.99 -1.59 5.67
N PHE A 114 11.32 -0.51 5.25
CA PHE A 114 11.85 0.43 4.27
C PHE A 114 12.96 1.32 4.84
N GLU A 115 13.08 1.42 6.16
CA GLU A 115 14.32 1.84 6.82
C GLU A 115 15.25 0.62 6.84
N LEU A 116 15.98 0.45 5.74
CA LEU A 116 16.73 -0.75 5.43
C LEU A 116 17.69 -1.14 6.55
N LEU A 117 17.67 -2.42 6.91
CA LEU A 117 18.51 -3.04 7.93
C LEU A 117 18.29 -2.50 9.36
N ASN A 118 17.15 -1.85 9.60
CA ASN A 118 16.79 -1.31 10.91
C ASN A 118 15.39 -1.72 11.35
N GLY A 119 14.33 -1.36 10.61
CA GLY A 119 12.96 -1.77 10.91
C GLY A 119 12.65 -3.20 10.48
N SER A 120 11.72 -3.86 11.16
CA SER A 120 11.26 -5.21 10.85
C SER A 120 9.72 -5.31 10.85
N GLY A 121 9.18 -6.46 10.36
CA GLY A 121 7.74 -6.64 10.20
C GLY A 121 7.20 -6.03 8.90
N ASN A 122 6.08 -6.53 8.40
CA ASN A 122 5.44 -5.97 7.22
C ASN A 122 4.41 -4.89 7.62
N ILE A 123 4.05 -4.01 6.67
CA ILE A 123 3.14 -2.88 6.95
C ILE A 123 1.74 -3.37 7.34
N THR A 124 1.26 -4.44 6.73
CA THR A 124 -0.03 -5.05 7.06
C THR A 124 -0.09 -5.47 8.53
N ASP A 125 0.95 -6.12 9.05
CA ASP A 125 0.99 -6.53 10.46
C ASP A 125 1.09 -5.34 11.42
N TRP A 126 1.79 -4.27 11.04
CA TRP A 126 1.82 -3.01 11.79
C TRP A 126 0.42 -2.40 11.93
N VAL A 127 -0.33 -2.32 10.83
CA VAL A 127 -1.70 -1.77 10.82
C VAL A 127 -2.65 -2.67 11.62
N ARG A 128 -2.55 -3.99 11.44
CA ARG A 128 -3.37 -4.97 12.18
C ARG A 128 -3.13 -4.89 13.68
N LYS A 129 -1.87 -4.83 14.11
CA LYS A 129 -1.54 -4.68 15.54
C LYS A 129 -2.03 -3.36 16.09
N ALA A 130 -1.88 -2.26 15.36
CA ALA A 130 -2.43 -0.98 15.77
C ALA A 130 -3.94 -1.04 16.01
N ARG A 131 -4.68 -1.60 15.04
CA ARG A 131 -6.13 -1.82 15.19
C ARG A 131 -6.47 -2.73 16.38
N TYR A 132 -5.74 -3.84 16.54
CA TYR A 132 -5.90 -4.76 17.66
C TYR A 132 -5.71 -4.06 19.02
N LEU A 133 -4.77 -3.13 19.11
CA LEU A 133 -4.51 -2.31 20.30
C LEU A 133 -5.51 -1.15 20.48
N GLY A 134 -6.49 -0.99 19.58
CA GLY A 134 -7.52 0.02 19.66
C GLY A 134 -7.13 1.38 19.09
N HIS A 135 -6.03 1.47 18.33
CA HIS A 135 -5.65 2.72 17.67
C HIS A 135 -6.59 3.03 16.49
N THR A 136 -6.95 4.29 16.34
CA THR A 136 -7.74 4.80 15.21
C THR A 136 -6.88 5.26 14.03
N ALA A 137 -5.57 5.35 14.26
CA ALA A 137 -4.59 5.81 13.29
C ALA A 137 -3.23 5.15 13.52
N LEU A 138 -2.36 5.17 12.52
CA LEU A 138 -0.98 4.74 12.63
C LEU A 138 -0.05 5.70 11.90
N GLY A 139 1.03 6.10 12.56
CA GLY A 139 2.10 6.92 11.97
C GLY A 139 3.38 6.14 11.78
N ILE A 140 4.07 6.41 10.69
CA ILE A 140 5.43 5.93 10.44
C ILE A 140 6.39 7.10 10.42
N CYS A 141 7.65 6.86 10.79
CA CYS A 141 8.68 7.91 10.81
C CYS A 141 10.05 7.36 10.38
N ASP A 142 10.10 6.61 9.29
CA ASP A 142 11.34 6.04 8.76
C ASP A 142 12.43 7.11 8.58
N ARG A 143 13.67 6.74 8.91
CA ARG A 143 14.83 7.62 8.74
C ARG A 143 15.23 7.71 7.28
N ASN A 144 15.30 8.93 6.78
CA ASN A 144 15.79 9.26 5.44
C ASN A 144 15.04 8.55 4.28
N THR A 145 13.81 8.09 4.49
CA THR A 145 12.99 7.49 3.44
C THR A 145 11.49 7.71 3.65
N MET A 146 10.75 7.83 2.57
CA MET A 146 9.28 7.84 2.52
C MET A 146 8.73 6.65 1.72
N ALA A 147 9.53 5.63 1.47
CA ALA A 147 9.15 4.51 0.59
C ALA A 147 7.94 3.71 1.11
N ALA A 148 7.73 3.66 2.43
CA ALA A 148 6.61 2.95 3.06
C ALA A 148 5.27 3.68 2.98
N THR A 149 5.25 4.99 2.73
CA THR A 149 4.08 5.85 2.96
C THR A 149 2.86 5.48 2.11
N LEU A 150 3.05 5.15 0.83
CA LEU A 150 1.93 4.72 -0.03
C LEU A 150 1.34 3.37 0.42
N ASN A 151 2.20 2.43 0.82
CA ASN A 151 1.74 1.13 1.33
C ASN A 151 0.98 1.31 2.65
N LEU A 152 1.46 2.17 3.53
CA LEU A 152 0.75 2.51 4.77
C LEU A 152 -0.65 3.07 4.47
N GLN A 153 -0.76 4.03 3.53
CA GLN A 153 -2.06 4.60 3.16
C GLN A 153 -3.04 3.52 2.68
N LYS A 154 -2.58 2.60 1.81
CA LYS A 154 -3.41 1.52 1.29
C LYS A 154 -3.86 0.55 2.39
N GLU A 155 -2.92 0.12 3.23
CA GLU A 155 -3.23 -0.82 4.31
C GLU A 155 -4.14 -0.18 5.38
N CYS A 156 -3.90 1.06 5.77
CA CYS A 156 -4.78 1.76 6.71
C CYS A 156 -6.21 1.88 6.15
N ALA A 157 -6.36 2.15 4.85
CA ALA A 157 -7.67 2.20 4.20
C ALA A 157 -8.40 0.85 4.26
N ASN A 158 -7.70 -0.28 4.10
CA ASN A 158 -8.27 -1.62 4.20
C ASN A 158 -8.83 -1.93 5.60
N TYR A 159 -8.33 -1.26 6.63
CA TYR A 159 -8.74 -1.45 8.03
C TYR A 159 -9.50 -0.25 8.62
N GLU A 160 -9.96 0.69 7.77
CA GLU A 160 -10.67 1.91 8.18
C GLU A 160 -9.90 2.76 9.20
N MET A 161 -8.57 2.76 9.11
CA MET A 161 -7.67 3.53 9.96
C MET A 161 -7.12 4.75 9.22
N LYS A 162 -6.80 5.80 9.97
CA LYS A 162 -6.02 6.93 9.44
C LYS A 162 -4.54 6.58 9.34
N HIS A 163 -3.88 7.11 8.32
CA HIS A 163 -2.42 7.04 8.14
C HIS A 163 -1.79 8.40 8.41
N ILE A 164 -0.60 8.41 9.00
CA ILE A 164 0.18 9.63 9.22
C ILE A 164 1.57 9.43 8.63
N PHE A 165 1.96 10.33 7.72
CA PHE A 165 3.27 10.31 7.10
C PHE A 165 4.26 11.11 7.93
N GLY A 166 5.24 10.43 8.47
CA GLY A 166 6.34 11.03 9.19
C GLY A 166 7.69 10.71 8.56
N TYR A 167 8.70 11.42 8.98
CA TYR A 167 10.06 11.33 8.48
C TYR A 167 11.05 11.69 9.59
N THR A 168 12.03 10.83 9.84
CA THR A 168 13.11 11.09 10.78
C THR A 168 14.33 11.63 10.03
N LEU A 169 14.86 12.75 10.48
CA LEU A 169 16.00 13.44 9.89
C LEU A 169 17.04 13.87 10.94
N GLU A 170 18.23 14.22 10.49
CA GLU A 170 19.24 14.92 11.25
C GLU A 170 19.34 16.36 10.77
N LEU A 171 19.07 17.31 11.68
CA LEU A 171 19.38 18.73 11.46
C LEU A 171 20.84 18.97 11.75
N GLU A 172 21.56 19.64 10.86
CA GLU A 172 22.91 20.16 11.11
C GLU A 172 22.86 21.66 11.34
N TYR A 173 23.26 22.09 12.53
CA TYR A 173 23.30 23.48 12.92
C TYR A 173 24.52 23.78 13.78
N GLU A 174 25.34 24.75 13.37
CA GLU A 174 26.58 25.16 14.03
C GLU A 174 27.54 23.99 14.34
N GLY A 175 27.59 22.99 13.44
CA GLY A 175 28.45 21.81 13.56
C GLY A 175 27.90 20.72 14.49
N GLU A 176 26.73 20.93 15.09
CA GLU A 176 26.02 19.89 15.85
C GLU A 176 24.95 19.23 15.01
N LYS A 177 24.76 17.92 15.18
CA LYS A 177 23.71 17.14 14.56
C LYS A 177 22.63 16.79 15.57
N VAL A 178 21.37 17.06 15.22
CA VAL A 178 20.22 16.84 16.10
C VAL A 178 19.13 16.09 15.35
N GLU A 179 18.71 14.98 15.91
CA GLU A 179 17.59 14.21 15.37
C GLU A 179 16.27 14.95 15.55
N MET A 180 15.46 14.94 14.52
CA MET A 180 14.11 15.50 14.52
C MET A 180 13.17 14.63 13.70
N LYS A 181 11.87 14.74 13.97
CA LYS A 181 10.83 14.08 13.20
C LYS A 181 9.86 15.13 12.67
N VAL A 182 9.42 14.93 11.43
CA VAL A 182 8.46 15.83 10.75
C VAL A 182 7.28 15.01 10.31
N TYR A 183 6.05 15.45 10.65
CA TYR A 183 4.80 14.77 10.30
C TYR A 183 3.96 15.65 9.39
N ALA A 184 3.57 15.10 8.23
CA ALA A 184 2.76 15.83 7.28
C ALA A 184 1.31 15.93 7.75
N GLN A 185 0.80 17.17 7.87
CA GLN A 185 -0.60 17.44 8.21
C GLN A 185 -1.44 17.66 6.96
N THR A 186 -0.94 18.42 6.02
CA THR A 186 -1.67 18.83 4.83
C THR A 186 -0.99 18.32 3.55
N GLN A 187 -1.68 18.43 2.42
CA GLN A 187 -1.10 18.10 1.11
C GLN A 187 0.11 18.97 0.77
N ARG A 188 0.15 20.22 1.27
CA ARG A 188 1.33 21.07 1.16
C ARG A 188 2.48 20.56 2.03
N GLY A 189 2.16 20.16 3.26
CA GLY A 189 3.13 19.54 4.17
C GLY A 189 3.76 18.28 3.59
N MET A 190 2.96 17.42 2.97
CA MET A 190 3.47 16.23 2.29
C MET A 190 4.45 16.60 1.15
N ARG A 191 4.11 17.59 0.31
CA ARG A 191 5.04 18.07 -0.73
C ARG A 191 6.32 18.65 -0.14
N ASN A 192 6.22 19.36 0.97
CA ASN A 192 7.38 19.90 1.69
C ASN A 192 8.23 18.77 2.29
N LEU A 193 7.60 17.72 2.81
CA LEU A 193 8.32 16.55 3.34
C LEU A 193 9.12 15.81 2.22
N LEU A 194 8.55 15.70 1.02
CA LEU A 194 9.28 15.18 -0.15
C LEU A 194 10.47 16.07 -0.56
N ARG A 195 10.35 17.40 -0.40
CA ARG A 195 11.47 18.33 -0.63
C ARG A 195 12.55 18.19 0.42
N ILE A 196 12.19 18.05 1.69
CA ILE A 196 13.12 17.72 2.78
C ILE A 196 13.90 16.45 2.44
N GLN A 197 13.20 15.37 2.03
CA GLN A 197 13.86 14.14 1.62
C GLN A 197 14.82 14.36 0.44
N LYS A 198 14.41 15.15 -0.57
CA LYS A 198 15.30 15.47 -1.71
C LYS A 198 16.55 16.21 -1.26
N GLU A 199 16.44 17.25 -0.42
CA GLU A 199 17.60 17.99 0.10
C GLU A 199 18.56 17.06 0.86
N ILE A 200 18.02 16.17 1.70
CA ILE A 200 18.85 15.25 2.51
C ILE A 200 19.50 14.17 1.64
N MET A 201 18.76 13.58 0.71
CA MET A 201 19.21 12.37 0.01
C MET A 201 19.93 12.64 -1.31
N VAL A 202 19.69 13.81 -1.91
CA VAL A 202 20.23 14.19 -3.22
C VAL A 202 21.18 15.38 -3.14
N ASP A 203 20.81 16.41 -2.38
CA ASP A 203 21.52 17.67 -2.39
C ASP A 203 22.57 17.76 -1.24
N SER A 204 22.48 16.89 -0.21
CA SER A 204 23.40 16.86 0.94
C SER A 204 24.37 15.67 0.88
N ASP A 205 25.67 15.96 0.99
CA ASP A 205 26.72 14.91 1.05
C ASP A 205 26.69 14.12 2.38
N ASN A 206 26.24 14.76 3.46
CA ASN A 206 26.25 14.19 4.81
C ASN A 206 24.89 13.61 5.26
N ARG A 207 23.89 13.62 4.38
CA ARG A 207 22.50 13.23 4.69
C ARG A 207 21.90 14.00 5.86
N THR A 208 22.20 15.28 5.96
CA THR A 208 21.68 16.21 6.95
C THR A 208 20.88 17.31 6.29
N LEU A 209 19.97 17.92 7.05
CA LEU A 209 19.20 19.09 6.63
C LEU A 209 19.75 20.35 7.31
N SER A 210 19.87 21.44 6.56
CA SER A 210 20.21 22.74 7.13
C SER A 210 19.01 23.35 7.87
N LEU A 211 19.28 24.28 8.82
CA LEU A 211 18.21 25.03 9.50
C LEU A 211 17.34 25.80 8.49
N GLN A 212 17.98 26.40 7.46
CA GLN A 212 17.24 27.12 6.41
C GLN A 212 16.31 26.18 5.64
N GLY A 213 16.75 24.99 5.27
CA GLY A 213 15.92 23.96 4.61
C GLY A 213 14.74 23.53 5.49
N LEU A 214 15.00 23.27 6.77
CA LEU A 214 13.96 22.91 7.75
C LEU A 214 12.88 24.00 7.84
N LEU A 215 13.26 25.26 8.03
CA LEU A 215 12.31 26.36 8.17
C LEU A 215 11.53 26.65 6.88
N THR A 216 12.18 26.51 5.71
CA THR A 216 11.56 26.72 4.40
C THR A 216 10.44 25.70 4.14
N HIS A 217 10.59 24.49 4.61
CA HIS A 217 9.68 23.37 4.36
C HIS A 217 8.78 23.03 5.55
N GLY A 218 8.67 23.91 6.55
CA GLY A 218 7.87 23.66 7.76
C GLY A 218 6.36 23.73 7.53
N GLU A 219 5.88 24.60 6.64
CA GLU A 219 4.46 24.86 6.46
C GLU A 219 3.65 23.60 6.09
N GLY A 220 2.57 23.35 6.85
CA GLY A 220 1.70 22.18 6.68
C GLY A 220 2.23 20.92 7.33
N ASN A 221 3.31 21.03 8.13
CA ASN A 221 3.93 19.95 8.89
C ASN A 221 3.95 20.25 10.38
N VAL A 222 4.06 19.21 11.19
CA VAL A 222 4.37 19.28 12.63
C VAL A 222 5.82 18.85 12.84
N LEU A 223 6.53 19.54 13.72
CA LEU A 223 7.91 19.24 14.11
C LEU A 223 7.95 18.57 15.48
N VAL A 224 8.68 17.46 15.60
CA VAL A 224 9.00 16.85 16.89
C VAL A 224 10.52 16.84 17.05
N LEU A 225 10.99 17.56 18.06
CA LEU A 225 12.40 17.61 18.44
C LEU A 225 12.79 16.31 19.13
N GLY A 226 13.87 15.68 18.67
CA GLY A 226 14.25 14.33 19.07
C GLY A 226 14.58 14.20 20.56
N LYS A 227 14.54 12.98 21.06
CA LYS A 227 14.69 12.60 22.48
C LYS A 227 15.95 13.11 23.18
N LEU A 228 17.04 13.33 22.44
CA LEU A 228 18.31 13.86 22.96
C LEU A 228 18.46 15.38 22.80
N SER A 229 17.46 16.07 22.22
CA SER A 229 17.59 17.47 21.81
C SER A 229 17.48 18.50 22.96
N SER A 230 17.10 18.11 24.17
CA SER A 230 16.75 19.05 25.26
C SER A 230 17.86 20.02 25.62
N CYS A 231 19.09 19.55 25.75
CA CYS A 231 20.26 20.43 26.02
C CYS A 231 20.57 21.36 24.85
N TRP A 232 20.45 20.87 23.62
CA TRP A 232 20.60 21.66 22.41
C TRP A 232 19.50 22.74 22.31
N MET A 233 18.24 22.40 22.60
CA MET A 233 17.12 23.33 22.66
C MET A 233 17.38 24.48 23.63
N LYS A 234 17.95 24.18 24.80
CA LYS A 234 18.24 25.20 25.80
C LYS A 234 19.30 26.18 25.30
N ARG A 235 20.37 25.68 24.67
CA ARG A 235 21.44 26.54 24.08
C ARG A 235 20.91 27.36 22.90
N ASN A 236 20.00 26.81 22.13
CA ASN A 236 19.50 27.36 20.89
C ASN A 236 18.04 27.87 20.99
N ALA A 237 17.64 28.35 22.19
CA ALA A 237 16.27 28.80 22.44
C ALA A 237 15.80 29.91 21.48
N HIS A 238 16.72 30.70 20.95
CA HIS A 238 16.44 31.77 19.99
C HIS A 238 15.87 31.28 18.64
N ILE A 239 16.18 30.05 18.21
CA ILE A 239 15.65 29.48 16.96
C ILE A 239 14.34 28.72 17.17
N LEU A 240 13.99 28.35 18.40
CA LEU A 240 12.73 27.64 18.68
C LEU A 240 11.49 28.46 18.25
N GLN A 241 11.56 29.79 18.39
CA GLN A 241 10.49 30.66 17.94
C GLN A 241 10.33 30.64 16.41
N ALA A 242 11.44 30.63 15.67
CA ALA A 242 11.41 30.50 14.23
C ALA A 242 10.83 29.14 13.78
N MET A 243 11.18 28.06 14.48
CA MET A 243 10.59 26.73 14.25
C MET A 243 9.09 26.73 14.52
N LYS A 244 8.61 27.33 15.62
CA LYS A 244 7.17 27.46 15.89
C LYS A 244 6.43 28.24 14.82
N ILE A 245 7.02 29.29 14.27
CA ILE A 245 6.42 30.06 13.18
C ILE A 245 6.34 29.23 11.90
N ALA A 246 7.40 28.48 11.58
CA ALA A 246 7.47 27.69 10.34
C ALA A 246 6.54 26.48 10.35
N PHE A 247 6.39 25.79 11.50
CA PHE A 247 5.63 24.55 11.63
C PHE A 247 4.24 24.74 12.29
N GLY A 248 4.03 25.83 13.01
CA GLY A 248 2.82 26.03 13.82
C GLY A 248 2.82 25.21 15.11
N GLN A 249 3.12 23.92 15.04
CA GLN A 249 3.20 23.02 16.19
C GLN A 249 4.60 22.40 16.29
N VAL A 250 5.19 22.48 17.50
CA VAL A 250 6.52 21.93 17.81
C VAL A 250 6.44 21.20 19.15
N PHE A 251 6.83 19.92 19.16
CA PHE A 251 6.83 19.07 20.34
C PHE A 251 8.25 18.58 20.68
N TYR A 252 8.42 18.08 21.90
CA TYR A 252 9.60 17.34 22.33
C TYR A 252 9.26 15.86 22.47
N GLN A 253 10.06 14.99 21.88
CA GLN A 253 9.91 13.54 21.94
C GLN A 253 10.23 12.99 23.32
N VAL A 254 9.25 12.42 24.00
CA VAL A 254 9.44 11.57 25.17
C VAL A 254 9.43 10.13 24.69
N ASP A 255 10.60 9.50 24.68
CA ASP A 255 10.78 8.11 24.26
C ASP A 255 10.98 7.23 25.50
N LEU A 256 10.10 6.28 25.70
CA LEU A 256 10.11 5.33 26.82
C LEU A 256 10.63 3.93 26.41
N SER A 257 11.04 3.75 25.17
CA SER A 257 11.37 2.43 24.63
C SER A 257 12.72 1.89 25.09
N GLU A 258 13.58 2.72 25.63
CA GLU A 258 14.95 2.37 25.98
C GLU A 258 15.20 2.25 27.48
N TYR A 259 14.17 2.33 28.32
CA TYR A 259 14.35 2.43 29.77
C TYR A 259 14.38 1.12 30.57
N LYS A 260 14.08 -0.03 29.95
CA LYS A 260 13.99 -1.31 30.68
C LYS A 260 15.23 -2.19 30.62
N ALA A 261 16.13 -1.95 29.70
CA ALA A 261 17.36 -2.73 29.63
C ALA A 261 18.36 -2.24 30.70
N GLU A 262 19.11 -3.17 31.29
CA GLU A 262 20.19 -2.83 32.24
C GLU A 262 21.27 -1.92 31.62
N ARG A 263 21.27 -1.78 30.31
CA ARG A 263 22.18 -0.96 29.49
C ARG A 263 21.48 0.21 28.82
N ILE A 264 20.48 0.72 29.47
CA ILE A 264 19.72 1.87 29.03
C ILE A 264 20.65 2.99 28.61
N ASP A 265 20.24 3.63 27.54
CA ASP A 265 20.78 4.92 27.19
C ASP A 265 20.46 5.95 28.30
N VAL A 266 21.34 5.95 29.31
CA VAL A 266 21.26 6.88 30.44
C VAL A 266 21.17 8.32 29.93
N GLU A 267 21.62 8.59 28.70
CA GLU A 267 21.57 9.90 28.07
C GLU A 267 20.13 10.30 27.71
N VAL A 268 19.29 9.37 27.19
CA VAL A 268 17.88 9.66 26.92
C VAL A 268 17.14 10.01 28.21
N LEU A 269 17.35 9.25 29.29
CA LEU A 269 16.73 9.54 30.57
C LEU A 269 17.20 10.91 31.13
N LYS A 270 18.49 11.19 31.05
CA LYS A 270 19.06 12.49 31.48
C LYS A 270 18.48 13.63 30.64
N ALA A 271 18.41 13.45 29.33
CA ALA A 271 17.86 14.46 28.43
C ALA A 271 16.38 14.72 28.71
N THR A 272 15.59 13.66 28.95
CA THR A 272 14.18 13.77 29.29
C THR A 272 13.96 14.48 30.65
N LYS A 273 14.69 14.10 31.67
CA LYS A 273 14.67 14.80 32.96
C LYS A 273 15.08 16.25 32.83
N PHE A 274 16.16 16.53 32.09
CA PHE A 274 16.60 17.90 31.81
C PHE A 274 15.51 18.70 31.08
N PHE A 275 14.76 18.07 30.16
CA PHE A 275 13.64 18.71 29.50
C PHE A 275 12.56 19.13 30.50
N PHE A 276 12.08 18.21 31.34
CA PHE A 276 11.07 18.54 32.35
C PHE A 276 11.52 19.62 33.34
N ASP A 277 12.78 19.58 33.77
CA ASP A 277 13.33 20.56 34.69
C ASP A 277 13.48 21.97 34.08
N ASN A 278 13.67 22.10 32.76
CA ASN A 278 13.99 23.37 32.12
C ASN A 278 12.92 23.97 31.24
N PHE A 279 11.92 23.17 30.79
CA PHE A 279 10.86 23.60 29.86
C PHE A 279 9.46 23.56 30.45
N TYR A 280 9.32 23.03 31.67
CA TYR A 280 8.07 23.03 32.44
C TYR A 280 8.07 24.13 33.49
N GLU A 281 7.01 24.94 33.49
CA GLU A 281 6.77 25.97 34.49
C GLU A 281 5.71 25.47 35.48
N ALA A 282 6.15 25.01 36.64
CA ALA A 282 5.28 24.38 37.64
C ALA A 282 4.18 25.29 38.19
N GLN A 283 4.37 26.63 38.19
CA GLN A 283 3.38 27.59 38.69
C GLN A 283 2.16 27.70 37.76
N THR A 284 2.39 27.61 36.48
CA THR A 284 1.35 27.74 35.44
C THR A 284 0.89 26.41 34.87
N GLY A 285 1.63 25.33 35.09
CA GLY A 285 1.40 24.03 34.49
C GLY A 285 1.62 24.02 32.98
N THR A 286 2.44 24.95 32.44
CA THR A 286 2.67 25.13 31.01
C THR A 286 4.08 24.68 30.59
N PHE A 287 4.20 24.30 29.34
CA PHE A 287 5.49 24.02 28.72
C PHE A 287 5.85 25.06 27.67
N LEU A 288 7.11 25.42 27.60
CA LEU A 288 7.65 26.24 26.49
C LEU A 288 7.56 25.48 25.15
N ILE A 289 7.84 24.18 25.18
CA ILE A 289 7.65 23.21 24.10
C ILE A 289 6.88 22.05 24.72
N GLU A 290 5.76 21.67 24.14
CA GLU A 290 4.94 20.57 24.66
C GLU A 290 5.63 19.22 24.50
N PRO A 291 5.58 18.33 25.51
CA PRO A 291 6.05 16.95 25.37
C PRO A 291 5.02 16.09 24.62
N ILE A 292 5.49 15.13 23.85
CA ILE A 292 4.65 14.14 23.19
C ILE A 292 5.16 12.73 23.46
N LEU A 293 4.29 11.78 23.77
CA LEU A 293 4.66 10.38 23.89
C LEU A 293 4.92 9.79 22.50
N LEU A 294 6.19 9.65 22.15
CA LEU A 294 6.61 9.12 20.86
C LEU A 294 7.81 8.20 21.08
N CYS A 295 7.52 6.90 21.08
CA CYS A 295 8.53 5.86 21.26
C CYS A 295 8.94 5.29 19.90
N ASP A 296 10.23 5.28 19.62
CA ASP A 296 10.76 4.64 18.42
C ASP A 296 10.51 3.13 18.47
N THR A 297 9.76 2.63 17.49
CA THR A 297 9.22 1.28 17.44
C THR A 297 9.68 0.59 16.17
N TYR A 298 10.51 -0.45 16.29
CA TYR A 298 11.19 -1.09 15.15
C TYR A 298 10.69 -2.50 14.86
N TYR A 299 9.95 -3.12 15.76
CA TYR A 299 9.43 -4.47 15.62
C TYR A 299 8.12 -4.63 16.38
N LEU A 300 7.36 -5.65 16.01
CA LEU A 300 5.98 -5.81 16.46
C LEU A 300 5.89 -6.26 17.91
N ASP A 301 6.52 -7.37 18.25
CA ASP A 301 6.45 -7.96 19.58
C ASP A 301 7.84 -8.05 20.22
N LYS A 302 7.85 -8.23 21.55
CA LYS A 302 9.08 -8.29 22.31
C LYS A 302 10.06 -9.35 21.81
N ASP A 303 9.56 -10.52 21.42
CA ASP A 303 10.36 -11.63 20.90
C ASP A 303 11.00 -11.35 19.54
N ASP A 304 10.48 -10.36 18.80
CA ASP A 304 11.03 -9.91 17.51
C ASP A 304 12.30 -9.04 17.66
N ALA A 305 12.71 -8.67 18.87
CA ALA A 305 13.94 -7.91 19.14
C ALA A 305 15.17 -8.55 18.46
N ARG A 306 15.21 -9.89 18.41
CA ARG A 306 16.25 -10.65 17.72
C ARG A 306 16.38 -10.28 16.24
N ASN A 307 15.28 -10.00 15.56
CA ASN A 307 15.28 -9.64 14.14
C ASN A 307 16.05 -8.34 13.93
N LYS A 308 15.79 -7.33 14.76
CA LYS A 308 16.51 -6.05 14.70
C LYS A 308 18.00 -6.23 14.95
N ILE A 309 18.40 -7.04 15.94
CA ILE A 309 19.81 -7.36 16.23
C ILE A 309 20.50 -7.96 15.01
N ILE A 310 19.84 -8.89 14.31
CA ILE A 310 20.37 -9.52 13.10
C ILE A 310 20.52 -8.50 11.97
N LEU A 311 19.50 -7.67 11.74
CA LEU A 311 19.52 -6.63 10.71
C LEU A 311 20.67 -5.63 10.93
N ASN A 312 20.86 -5.19 12.17
CA ASN A 312 21.96 -4.27 12.51
C ASN A 312 23.33 -4.92 12.38
N LYS A 313 23.48 -6.22 12.67
CA LYS A 313 24.70 -6.98 12.40
C LYS A 313 25.05 -7.00 10.92
N ILE A 314 24.04 -7.18 10.07
CA ILE A 314 24.23 -7.15 8.61
C ILE A 314 24.68 -5.76 8.16
N ALA A 315 24.10 -4.70 8.74
CA ALA A 315 24.39 -3.31 8.38
C ALA A 315 25.80 -2.87 8.75
N SER A 316 26.26 -3.19 9.96
CA SER A 316 27.49 -2.63 10.54
C SER A 316 28.61 -3.64 10.80
N GLY A 317 28.35 -4.94 10.60
CA GLY A 317 29.30 -6.02 10.95
C GLY A 317 29.47 -6.25 12.44
N ALA A 318 28.87 -5.41 13.29
CA ALA A 318 28.88 -5.52 14.75
C ALA A 318 27.45 -5.56 15.28
N ALA A 319 27.19 -6.42 16.29
CA ALA A 319 25.96 -6.31 17.04
C ALA A 319 26.10 -5.14 18.00
N HIS A 320 25.36 -4.09 17.75
CA HIS A 320 25.07 -3.15 18.82
C HIS A 320 24.08 -3.84 19.76
N GLU A 321 24.39 -3.88 21.05
CA GLU A 321 23.43 -4.31 22.05
C GLU A 321 22.31 -3.28 22.06
N GLN A 322 21.14 -3.72 21.61
CA GLN A 322 19.97 -2.87 21.51
C GLN A 322 18.99 -3.22 22.61
N SER A 323 18.22 -2.24 23.01
CA SER A 323 17.09 -2.44 23.91
C SER A 323 16.11 -3.45 23.31
N GLU A 324 15.72 -4.46 24.08
CA GLU A 324 14.64 -5.39 23.76
C GLU A 324 13.25 -4.74 23.90
N ASP A 325 13.20 -3.42 24.11
CA ASP A 325 12.02 -2.67 24.52
C ASP A 325 11.42 -1.78 23.40
N GLN A 326 11.93 -1.90 22.16
CA GLN A 326 11.49 -1.10 21.01
C GLN A 326 10.38 -1.80 20.19
N TYR A 327 9.52 -2.58 20.84
CA TYR A 327 8.36 -3.21 20.22
C TYR A 327 7.11 -2.34 20.33
N PHE A 328 6.10 -2.68 19.57
CA PHE A 328 4.81 -1.98 19.58
C PHE A 328 4.04 -2.30 20.88
N LYS A 329 4.24 -1.45 21.88
CA LYS A 329 3.62 -1.55 23.20
C LYS A 329 2.19 -1.05 23.20
N ASP A 330 1.44 -1.52 24.18
CA ASP A 330 0.16 -0.92 24.55
C ASP A 330 0.33 0.27 25.51
N ILE A 331 -0.80 0.94 25.77
CA ILE A 331 -0.78 2.14 26.60
C ILE A 331 -0.46 1.84 28.06
N ASP A 332 -0.88 0.69 28.58
CA ASP A 332 -0.58 0.27 29.97
C ASP A 332 0.93 0.01 30.15
N GLU A 333 1.59 -0.59 29.16
CA GLU A 333 3.04 -0.82 29.16
C GLU A 333 3.83 0.49 29.12
N HIS A 334 3.37 1.45 28.30
CA HIS A 334 3.96 2.80 28.28
C HIS A 334 3.79 3.51 29.62
N TYR A 335 2.58 3.46 30.20
CA TYR A 335 2.33 4.08 31.51
C TYR A 335 3.13 3.44 32.64
N ALA A 336 3.25 2.11 32.63
CA ALA A 336 4.05 1.41 33.63
C ALA A 336 5.51 1.84 33.62
N THR A 337 6.08 2.04 32.41
CA THR A 337 7.45 2.56 32.25
C THR A 337 7.55 4.01 32.72
N PHE A 338 6.62 4.87 32.28
CA PHE A 338 6.61 6.28 32.65
C PHE A 338 6.50 6.49 34.17
N SER A 339 5.54 5.81 34.81
CA SER A 339 5.32 5.93 36.26
C SER A 339 6.49 5.40 37.11
N ALA A 340 7.26 4.44 36.58
CA ALA A 340 8.46 3.92 37.26
C ALA A 340 9.67 4.89 37.15
N LEU A 341 9.70 5.77 36.16
CA LEU A 341 10.84 6.67 35.92
C LEU A 341 10.72 8.03 36.60
N PHE A 342 9.50 8.46 36.89
CA PHE A 342 9.23 9.80 37.42
C PHE A 342 8.67 9.72 38.84
N ASP A 343 9.34 10.36 39.79
CA ASP A 343 8.82 10.59 41.14
C ASP A 343 7.81 11.73 41.11
N GLY A 344 6.66 11.54 41.70
CA GLY A 344 5.65 12.58 41.78
C GLY A 344 4.34 12.10 42.40
N ASN A 345 3.42 13.02 42.59
CA ASN A 345 2.05 12.68 42.94
C ASN A 345 1.43 11.92 41.79
N LYS A 346 0.86 10.75 42.03
CA LYS A 346 0.26 9.90 40.99
C LYS A 346 -0.70 10.65 40.07
N TRP A 347 -1.47 11.58 40.63
CA TRP A 347 -2.42 12.36 39.87
C TRP A 347 -1.76 13.34 38.87
N GLU A 348 -0.61 13.92 39.23
CA GLU A 348 0.15 14.79 38.32
C GLU A 348 0.81 13.98 37.22
N LEU A 349 1.30 12.78 37.54
CA LEU A 349 1.86 11.85 36.56
C LEU A 349 0.79 11.38 35.56
N ASP A 350 -0.40 11.00 36.04
CA ASP A 350 -1.51 10.60 35.18
C ASP A 350 -1.87 11.72 34.19
N ARG A 351 -2.05 12.96 34.69
CA ARG A 351 -2.37 14.13 33.85
C ARG A 351 -1.28 14.44 32.82
N LEU A 352 -0.01 14.34 33.23
CA LEU A 352 1.12 14.58 32.31
C LEU A 352 1.15 13.51 31.22
N PHE A 353 0.94 12.25 31.58
CA PHE A 353 0.90 11.14 30.64
C PHE A 353 -0.27 11.29 29.66
N GLU A 354 -1.49 11.57 30.16
CA GLU A 354 -2.67 11.84 29.33
C GLU A 354 -2.42 12.99 28.35
N ARG A 355 -1.77 14.08 28.81
CA ARG A 355 -1.41 15.22 27.96
C ARG A 355 -0.48 14.83 26.82
N MET A 356 0.55 14.03 27.11
CA MET A 356 1.50 13.53 26.09
C MET A 356 0.82 12.61 25.09
N CYS A 357 -0.11 11.77 25.52
CA CYS A 357 -0.93 10.93 24.65
C CYS A 357 -1.87 11.75 23.78
N ALA A 358 -2.54 12.77 24.35
CA ALA A 358 -3.45 13.64 23.61
C ALA A 358 -2.77 14.33 22.42
N HIS A 359 -1.50 14.72 22.54
CA HIS A 359 -0.76 15.33 21.43
C HIS A 359 -0.55 14.35 20.26
N THR A 360 -0.48 13.03 20.51
CA THR A 360 -0.42 12.03 19.41
C THR A 360 -1.73 11.98 18.63
N VAL A 361 -2.85 12.09 19.35
CA VAL A 361 -4.19 12.12 18.75
C VAL A 361 -4.41 13.43 17.98
N GLU A 362 -3.96 14.57 18.53
CA GLU A 362 -4.03 15.87 17.86
C GLU A 362 -3.31 15.86 16.51
N ILE A 363 -2.09 15.29 16.45
CA ILE A 363 -1.35 15.12 15.19
C ILE A 363 -2.15 14.22 14.23
N ALA A 364 -2.70 13.12 14.73
CA ALA A 364 -3.45 12.18 13.91
C ALA A 364 -4.76 12.78 13.36
N GLU A 365 -5.49 13.55 14.17
CA GLU A 365 -6.71 14.23 13.75
C GLU A 365 -6.44 15.29 12.69
N GLY A 366 -5.36 16.07 12.85
CA GLY A 366 -4.93 17.10 11.89
C GLY A 366 -4.39 16.55 10.58
N ALA A 367 -3.96 15.30 10.52
CA ALA A 367 -3.36 14.71 9.32
C ALA A 367 -4.41 14.40 8.25
N VAL A 368 -4.34 15.11 7.12
CA VAL A 368 -5.18 14.92 5.92
C VAL A 368 -4.36 14.71 4.64
N ALA A 369 -3.05 14.62 4.78
CA ALA A 369 -2.13 14.36 3.67
C ALA A 369 -2.36 12.95 3.10
N ARG A 370 -2.42 12.82 1.77
CA ARG A 370 -2.64 11.53 1.09
C ARG A 370 -2.06 11.54 -0.33
N TYR A 371 -1.78 10.35 -0.84
CA TYR A 371 -1.55 10.16 -2.27
C TYR A 371 -2.89 10.06 -3.00
N GLU A 372 -2.95 10.68 -4.17
CA GLU A 372 -4.05 10.44 -5.12
C GLU A 372 -3.75 9.12 -5.85
N THR A 373 -4.58 8.11 -5.67
CA THR A 373 -4.39 6.75 -6.24
C THR A 373 -5.44 6.38 -7.28
N ASP A 374 -6.46 7.19 -7.40
CA ASP A 374 -7.59 7.06 -8.31
C ASP A 374 -7.38 7.78 -9.66
N ARG A 375 -6.19 8.33 -9.86
CA ARG A 375 -5.84 9.14 -11.02
C ARG A 375 -4.56 8.63 -11.67
N ASN A 376 -4.57 8.50 -12.98
CA ASN A 376 -3.37 8.23 -13.76
C ASN A 376 -2.56 9.52 -13.98
N PHE A 377 -1.29 9.50 -13.61
CA PHE A 377 -0.34 10.62 -13.78
C PHE A 377 0.61 10.39 -14.95
N MET A 378 0.14 9.73 -16.00
CA MET A 378 0.95 9.56 -17.20
C MET A 378 1.36 10.93 -17.78
N PRO A 379 2.61 11.09 -18.23
CA PRO A 379 3.05 12.31 -18.86
C PRO A 379 2.24 12.57 -20.11
N GLN A 380 1.87 13.83 -20.33
CA GLN A 380 1.24 14.26 -21.56
C GLN A 380 2.33 14.74 -22.52
N TYR A 381 2.21 14.40 -23.80
CA TYR A 381 3.12 14.87 -24.83
C TYR A 381 2.85 16.35 -25.17
N ASP A 382 3.86 17.19 -24.99
CA ASP A 382 3.78 18.61 -25.34
C ASP A 382 4.10 18.80 -26.82
N MET A 383 3.04 18.98 -27.63
CA MET A 383 3.18 19.25 -29.05
C MET A 383 3.80 20.64 -29.31
N THR A 384 4.76 20.70 -30.22
CA THR A 384 5.27 21.95 -30.76
C THR A 384 4.19 22.69 -31.57
N GLU A 385 4.38 24.00 -31.82
CA GLU A 385 3.43 24.77 -32.61
C GLU A 385 3.34 24.29 -34.08
N GLU A 386 4.42 23.74 -34.62
CA GLU A 386 4.45 23.15 -35.95
C GLU A 386 3.63 21.84 -36.00
N GLU A 387 3.77 20.99 -34.99
CA GLU A 387 2.99 19.76 -34.87
C GLU A 387 1.51 20.03 -34.66
N LYS A 388 1.16 21.01 -33.82
CA LYS A 388 -0.23 21.44 -33.64
C LYS A 388 -0.84 21.92 -34.96
N LYS A 389 -0.07 22.68 -35.75
CA LYS A 389 -0.50 23.14 -37.08
C LYS A 389 -0.66 22.00 -38.08
N LYS A 390 0.25 21.01 -38.04
CA LYS A 390 0.25 19.86 -38.97
C LYS A 390 -0.83 18.81 -38.61
N TYR A 391 -0.97 18.47 -37.35
CA TYR A 391 -1.79 17.33 -36.91
C TYR A 391 -3.06 17.72 -36.13
N GLY A 392 -3.09 18.92 -35.55
CA GLY A 392 -4.20 19.44 -34.78
C GLY A 392 -4.20 19.01 -33.30
N ASN A 393 -4.08 17.71 -33.02
CA ASN A 393 -3.98 17.19 -31.66
C ASN A 393 -3.11 15.92 -31.59
N ARG A 394 -2.75 15.50 -30.37
CA ARG A 394 -1.88 14.34 -30.08
C ARG A 394 -2.40 13.03 -30.67
N HIS A 395 -3.68 12.77 -30.51
CA HIS A 395 -4.30 11.54 -31.02
C HIS A 395 -4.20 11.47 -32.56
N LYS A 396 -4.53 12.54 -33.27
CA LYS A 396 -4.38 12.62 -34.73
C LYS A 396 -2.92 12.51 -35.16
N MET A 397 -1.99 13.09 -34.40
CA MET A 397 -0.56 12.94 -34.62
C MET A 397 -0.15 11.47 -34.52
N PHE A 398 -0.55 10.79 -33.46
CA PHE A 398 -0.26 9.37 -33.26
C PHE A 398 -0.73 8.51 -34.43
N LEU A 399 -1.99 8.63 -34.83
CA LEU A 399 -2.54 7.89 -35.96
C LEU A 399 -1.84 8.21 -37.29
N ALA A 400 -1.51 9.49 -37.52
CA ALA A 400 -0.81 9.89 -38.74
C ALA A 400 0.61 9.32 -38.80
N LEU A 401 1.34 9.31 -37.69
CA LEU A 401 2.68 8.70 -37.60
C LEU A 401 2.63 7.17 -37.81
N LEU A 402 1.64 6.49 -37.25
CA LEU A 402 1.41 5.07 -37.50
C LEU A 402 1.13 4.79 -38.97
N GLU A 403 0.32 5.62 -39.62
CA GLU A 403 -0.02 5.48 -41.04
C GLU A 403 1.19 5.78 -41.96
N GLU A 404 2.03 6.75 -41.60
CA GLU A 404 3.32 7.00 -42.28
C GLU A 404 4.26 5.78 -42.16
N GLY A 405 4.36 5.19 -40.96
CA GLY A 405 5.13 3.98 -40.72
C GLY A 405 4.58 2.77 -41.47
N PHE A 406 3.25 2.61 -41.48
CA PHE A 406 2.57 1.53 -42.19
C PHE A 406 2.91 1.53 -43.69
N LYS A 407 2.78 2.68 -44.35
CA LYS A 407 3.12 2.81 -45.77
C LYS A 407 4.59 2.54 -46.08
N LYS A 408 5.49 2.81 -45.12
CA LYS A 408 6.93 2.69 -45.30
C LYS A 408 7.47 1.29 -45.00
N LEU A 409 6.90 0.60 -44.01
CA LEU A 409 7.52 -0.60 -43.42
C LEU A 409 6.74 -1.89 -43.68
N VAL A 410 5.45 -1.81 -44.03
CA VAL A 410 4.65 -3.02 -44.26
C VAL A 410 4.97 -3.60 -45.64
N PRO A 411 5.29 -4.93 -45.72
CA PRO A 411 5.58 -5.61 -46.97
C PRO A 411 4.37 -5.64 -47.90
N ALA A 412 4.59 -5.45 -49.18
CA ALA A 412 3.55 -5.54 -50.20
C ALA A 412 2.87 -6.93 -50.24
N GLY A 413 1.53 -6.95 -50.20
CA GLY A 413 0.73 -8.16 -50.19
C GLY A 413 0.43 -8.72 -48.78
N HIS A 414 0.86 -8.03 -47.71
CA HIS A 414 0.58 -8.35 -46.31
C HIS A 414 -0.23 -7.27 -45.60
N GLU A 415 -0.75 -6.28 -46.34
CA GLU A 415 -1.40 -5.11 -45.78
C GLU A 415 -2.58 -5.46 -44.85
N ASP A 416 -3.37 -6.43 -45.22
CA ASP A 416 -4.57 -6.85 -44.45
C ASP A 416 -4.19 -7.47 -43.10
N GLU A 417 -3.17 -8.31 -43.04
CA GLU A 417 -2.68 -8.93 -41.81
C GLU A 417 -2.13 -7.87 -40.84
N TYR A 418 -1.27 -6.97 -41.36
CA TYR A 418 -0.70 -5.91 -40.56
C TYR A 418 -1.76 -4.90 -40.09
N ARG A 419 -2.76 -4.61 -40.94
CA ARG A 419 -3.85 -3.70 -40.60
C ARG A 419 -4.68 -4.27 -39.43
N LYS A 420 -5.08 -5.51 -39.52
CA LYS A 420 -5.83 -6.17 -38.44
C LYS A 420 -5.09 -6.13 -37.10
N ARG A 421 -3.79 -6.42 -37.11
CA ARG A 421 -2.96 -6.36 -35.93
C ARG A 421 -2.81 -4.92 -35.41
N LEU A 422 -2.60 -3.95 -36.28
CA LEU A 422 -2.45 -2.54 -35.92
C LEU A 422 -3.73 -1.99 -35.30
N ASP A 423 -4.89 -2.27 -35.90
CA ASP A 423 -6.18 -1.81 -35.39
C ASP A 423 -6.45 -2.36 -33.97
N TYR A 424 -6.10 -3.62 -33.71
CA TYR A 424 -6.15 -4.23 -32.38
C TYR A 424 -5.22 -3.51 -31.39
N GLU A 425 -3.97 -3.27 -31.77
CA GLU A 425 -3.00 -2.59 -30.89
C GLU A 425 -3.42 -1.14 -30.60
N ILE A 426 -3.91 -0.39 -31.60
CA ILE A 426 -4.41 0.98 -31.43
C ILE A 426 -5.55 0.98 -30.40
N TYR A 427 -6.51 0.07 -30.55
CA TYR A 427 -7.61 -0.04 -29.62
C TYR A 427 -7.14 -0.23 -28.17
N ILE A 428 -6.21 -1.16 -27.93
CA ILE A 428 -5.67 -1.39 -26.58
C ILE A 428 -4.91 -0.18 -26.06
N LEU A 429 -4.04 0.43 -26.89
CA LEU A 429 -3.23 1.58 -26.51
C LEU A 429 -4.08 2.82 -26.17
N GLU A 430 -5.15 3.07 -26.91
CA GLU A 430 -6.10 4.15 -26.64
C GLU A 430 -6.93 3.88 -25.38
N SER A 431 -7.45 2.66 -25.24
CA SER A 431 -8.26 2.27 -24.08
C SER A 431 -7.47 2.29 -22.77
N THR A 432 -6.15 2.18 -22.84
CA THR A 432 -5.25 2.17 -21.67
C THR A 432 -4.50 3.48 -21.44
N ASP A 433 -4.88 4.55 -22.20
CA ASP A 433 -4.29 5.89 -22.10
C ASP A 433 -2.76 5.94 -22.31
N ASN A 434 -2.24 5.08 -23.22
CA ASN A 434 -0.80 4.98 -23.50
C ASN A 434 -0.33 5.84 -24.68
N VAL A 435 -1.21 6.53 -25.39
CA VAL A 435 -0.88 7.31 -26.59
C VAL A 435 0.18 8.37 -26.30
N ASP A 436 -0.01 9.17 -25.26
CA ASP A 436 0.93 10.23 -24.88
C ASP A 436 2.30 9.68 -24.49
N TYR A 437 2.32 8.55 -23.76
CA TYR A 437 3.56 7.87 -23.40
C TYR A 437 4.35 7.44 -24.63
N LEU A 438 3.66 6.87 -25.63
CA LEU A 438 4.29 6.45 -26.87
C LEU A 438 4.80 7.63 -27.72
N LEU A 439 4.09 8.75 -27.72
CA LEU A 439 4.57 9.99 -28.38
C LEU A 439 5.84 10.55 -27.72
N VAL A 440 5.92 10.52 -26.38
CA VAL A 440 7.14 10.90 -25.66
C VAL A 440 8.31 9.98 -26.01
N GLN A 441 8.07 8.66 -26.10
CA GLN A 441 9.10 7.71 -26.51
C GLN A 441 9.52 7.91 -27.98
N TYR A 442 8.56 8.16 -28.87
CA TYR A 442 8.79 8.47 -30.28
C TYR A 442 9.71 9.70 -30.42
N ASP A 443 9.38 10.79 -29.76
CA ASP A 443 10.15 12.03 -29.78
C ASP A 443 11.58 11.81 -29.25
N THR A 444 11.72 11.16 -28.11
CA THR A 444 13.02 10.84 -27.49
C THR A 444 13.91 10.02 -28.43
N VAL A 445 13.36 8.97 -29.05
CA VAL A 445 14.13 8.10 -29.97
C VAL A 445 14.52 8.82 -31.25
N ASN A 446 13.61 9.62 -31.81
CA ASN A 446 13.91 10.40 -33.03
C ASN A 446 14.94 11.47 -32.76
N TRP A 447 14.80 12.24 -31.68
CA TRP A 447 15.80 13.21 -31.26
C TRP A 447 17.19 12.58 -31.12
N ALA A 448 17.29 11.41 -30.46
CA ALA A 448 18.56 10.71 -30.32
C ALA A 448 19.18 10.35 -31.67
N ARG A 449 18.38 9.88 -32.62
CA ARG A 449 18.84 9.55 -33.97
C ARG A 449 19.30 10.78 -34.76
N GLU A 450 18.58 11.89 -34.64
CA GLU A 450 18.95 13.17 -35.27
C GLU A 450 20.26 13.72 -34.72
N GLN A 451 20.56 13.46 -33.44
CA GLN A 451 21.84 13.80 -32.82
C GLN A 451 22.98 12.80 -33.15
N GLY A 452 22.72 11.79 -33.99
CA GLY A 452 23.70 10.75 -34.33
C GLY A 452 23.98 9.76 -33.20
N ILE A 453 23.13 9.73 -32.17
CA ILE A 453 23.22 8.79 -31.06
C ILE A 453 22.69 7.42 -31.53
N LEU A 454 23.47 6.38 -31.33
CA LEU A 454 23.08 5.00 -31.69
C LEU A 454 21.94 4.54 -30.76
N VAL A 455 20.82 4.18 -31.38
CA VAL A 455 19.67 3.59 -30.70
C VAL A 455 19.56 2.12 -31.10
N GLY A 456 19.48 1.22 -30.10
CA GLY A 456 19.35 -0.23 -30.32
C GLY A 456 17.99 -0.62 -30.92
N CYS A 457 17.87 -1.90 -31.32
CA CYS A 457 16.67 -2.42 -31.98
C CYS A 457 15.41 -2.48 -31.10
N GLY A 458 15.52 -2.24 -29.82
CA GLY A 458 14.47 -2.36 -28.83
C GLY A 458 14.93 -3.17 -27.62
N ARG A 459 14.14 -3.15 -26.56
CA ARG A 459 14.45 -3.83 -25.30
C ARG A 459 13.19 -4.47 -24.70
N GLY A 460 13.36 -5.68 -24.13
CA GLY A 460 12.30 -6.38 -23.42
C GLY A 460 11.11 -6.74 -24.30
N SER A 461 9.90 -6.59 -23.76
CA SER A 461 8.64 -6.96 -24.42
C SER A 461 8.18 -5.98 -25.51
N ALA A 462 8.75 -4.78 -25.58
CA ALA A 462 8.41 -3.75 -26.56
C ALA A 462 8.53 -4.22 -28.02
N GLY A 463 9.43 -5.19 -28.29
CA GLY A 463 9.55 -5.81 -29.60
C GLY A 463 8.31 -6.57 -30.07
N GLY A 464 7.34 -6.85 -29.20
CA GLY A 464 6.07 -7.50 -29.55
C GLY A 464 5.00 -6.56 -30.10
N SER A 465 5.23 -5.23 -30.09
CA SER A 465 4.24 -4.25 -30.57
C SER A 465 4.53 -3.79 -32.00
N LEU A 466 3.55 -3.92 -32.88
CA LEU A 466 3.56 -3.41 -34.24
C LEU A 466 3.52 -1.88 -34.25
N ALA A 467 2.73 -1.28 -33.38
CA ALA A 467 2.67 0.19 -33.26
C ALA A 467 4.03 0.79 -32.95
N LEU A 468 4.80 0.21 -32.02
CA LEU A 468 6.16 0.66 -31.70
C LEU A 468 7.14 0.48 -32.87
N TYR A 469 6.99 -0.59 -33.63
CA TYR A 469 7.76 -0.81 -34.85
C TYR A 469 7.46 0.23 -35.91
N LEU A 470 6.19 0.51 -36.16
CA LEU A 470 5.76 1.52 -37.14
C LEU A 470 6.15 2.94 -36.74
N LEU A 471 6.14 3.28 -35.47
CA LEU A 471 6.69 4.53 -34.93
C LEU A 471 8.22 4.59 -34.97
N GLY A 472 8.89 3.48 -35.29
CA GLY A 472 10.35 3.40 -35.28
C GLY A 472 10.97 3.40 -33.88
N ILE A 473 10.18 3.22 -32.81
CA ILE A 473 10.66 3.07 -31.42
C ILE A 473 11.45 1.75 -31.32
N THR A 474 10.92 0.68 -31.91
CA THR A 474 11.65 -0.59 -32.10
C THR A 474 12.00 -0.80 -33.57
N LEU A 475 12.99 -1.66 -33.85
CA LEU A 475 13.41 -2.02 -35.21
C LEU A 475 13.13 -3.51 -35.53
N ILE A 476 12.35 -4.16 -34.69
CA ILE A 476 11.96 -5.57 -34.86
C ILE A 476 10.50 -5.61 -35.33
N ASP A 477 10.29 -6.25 -36.49
CA ASP A 477 8.95 -6.50 -37.00
C ASP A 477 8.30 -7.66 -36.23
N PRO A 478 7.28 -7.40 -35.41
CA PRO A 478 6.70 -8.43 -34.54
C PRO A 478 5.93 -9.51 -35.32
N ILE A 479 5.37 -9.18 -36.48
CA ILE A 479 4.62 -10.14 -37.29
C ILE A 479 5.60 -11.12 -37.95
N LYS A 480 6.67 -10.61 -38.54
CA LYS A 480 7.71 -11.44 -39.17
C LYS A 480 8.32 -12.47 -38.21
N TYR A 481 8.43 -12.15 -36.93
CA TYR A 481 9.02 -13.02 -35.90
C TYR A 481 8.01 -13.68 -34.99
N ASP A 482 6.72 -13.62 -35.32
CA ASP A 482 5.60 -14.20 -34.54
C ASP A 482 5.63 -13.80 -33.04
N LEU A 483 5.81 -12.49 -32.80
CA LEU A 483 5.88 -11.94 -31.45
C LEU A 483 4.50 -11.45 -31.00
N LEU A 484 4.12 -11.81 -29.79
CA LEU A 484 2.81 -11.49 -29.21
C LEU A 484 2.82 -10.07 -28.62
N PHE A 485 1.77 -9.28 -28.93
CA PHE A 485 1.53 -7.96 -28.35
C PHE A 485 1.25 -8.04 -26.85
N GLU A 486 0.59 -9.10 -26.41
CA GLU A 486 0.22 -9.35 -25.03
C GLU A 486 1.44 -9.50 -24.09
N ARG A 487 2.61 -9.77 -24.64
CA ARG A 487 3.88 -9.68 -23.88
C ARG A 487 4.28 -8.25 -23.55
N PHE A 488 3.88 -7.29 -24.37
CA PHE A 488 4.13 -5.87 -24.17
C PHE A 488 3.05 -5.26 -23.27
N LEU A 489 1.78 -5.43 -23.65
CA LEU A 489 0.66 -4.90 -22.90
C LEU A 489 -0.46 -5.92 -22.85
N LEU A 490 -0.77 -6.40 -21.64
CA LEU A 490 -1.90 -7.28 -21.39
C LEU A 490 -3.15 -6.43 -21.19
N PRO A 491 -4.21 -6.62 -21.98
CA PRO A 491 -5.48 -5.91 -21.80
C PRO A 491 -6.04 -6.05 -20.38
N GLU A 492 -5.94 -7.24 -19.78
CA GLU A 492 -6.42 -7.53 -18.44
C GLU A 492 -5.66 -6.74 -17.35
N ARG A 493 -4.36 -6.51 -17.53
CA ARG A 493 -3.58 -5.65 -16.60
C ARG A 493 -3.98 -4.18 -16.67
N ALA A 494 -4.56 -3.78 -17.78
CA ALA A 494 -5.10 -2.44 -18.00
C ALA A 494 -6.59 -2.34 -17.60
N GLY A 495 -7.17 -3.39 -17.03
CA GLY A 495 -8.60 -3.46 -16.67
C GLY A 495 -9.53 -3.72 -17.86
N LEU A 496 -8.97 -4.07 -19.01
CA LEU A 496 -9.73 -4.50 -20.18
C LEU A 496 -9.83 -6.02 -20.15
N TYR A 497 -11.01 -6.54 -19.92
CA TYR A 497 -11.29 -7.97 -19.99
C TYR A 497 -12.11 -8.25 -21.25
N PRO A 498 -11.50 -8.73 -22.35
CA PRO A 498 -12.26 -9.24 -23.48
C PRO A 498 -12.82 -10.61 -23.08
N ASP A 499 -14.04 -10.63 -22.61
CA ASP A 499 -14.76 -11.88 -22.38
C ASP A 499 -15.73 -12.11 -23.53
N GLU A 500 -15.65 -13.27 -24.18
CA GLU A 500 -16.68 -13.72 -25.13
C GLU A 500 -18.01 -13.87 -24.38
N VAL A 501 -19.03 -13.16 -24.88
CA VAL A 501 -20.36 -13.18 -24.27
C VAL A 501 -21.18 -14.33 -24.85
N THR A 502 -21.53 -15.27 -23.99
CA THR A 502 -22.59 -16.24 -24.32
C THR A 502 -23.92 -15.75 -23.74
N ILE A 503 -24.83 -15.28 -24.59
CA ILE A 503 -26.14 -14.84 -24.15
C ILE A 503 -27.04 -16.08 -24.07
N ILE A 504 -27.50 -16.44 -22.88
CA ILE A 504 -28.57 -17.39 -22.70
C ILE A 504 -29.85 -16.59 -22.49
N VAL A 505 -30.66 -16.48 -23.54
CA VAL A 505 -32.03 -15.96 -23.43
C VAL A 505 -32.90 -17.07 -22.83
N GLY A 506 -32.96 -17.12 -21.51
CA GLY A 506 -33.89 -17.97 -20.78
C GLY A 506 -35.26 -17.29 -20.71
N GLY A 507 -36.26 -17.87 -21.36
CA GLY A 507 -37.60 -17.35 -21.29
C GLY A 507 -38.21 -17.48 -19.90
N MET A 508 -38.28 -16.35 -19.19
CA MET A 508 -39.30 -16.05 -18.20
C MET A 508 -39.64 -14.56 -18.33
N GLU A 509 -40.92 -14.27 -18.42
CA GLU A 509 -41.44 -12.90 -18.48
C GLU A 509 -41.19 -12.12 -17.20
N SER A 510 -39.98 -11.60 -17.05
CA SER A 510 -39.69 -10.44 -16.22
C SER A 510 -39.10 -9.36 -17.13
N THR A 511 -39.88 -8.34 -17.38
CA THR A 511 -39.70 -7.39 -18.48
C THR A 511 -38.56 -6.39 -18.33
N LYS A 512 -37.61 -6.59 -17.40
CA LYS A 512 -36.61 -5.56 -17.08
C LYS A 512 -35.16 -6.03 -16.95
N ILE A 513 -34.86 -7.32 -16.99
CA ILE A 513 -33.51 -7.82 -16.77
C ILE A 513 -33.06 -8.79 -17.85
N VAL A 514 -31.77 -8.75 -18.17
CA VAL A 514 -31.09 -9.67 -19.09
C VAL A 514 -30.00 -10.41 -18.30
N GLN A 515 -29.99 -11.73 -18.38
CA GLN A 515 -28.88 -12.52 -17.82
C GLN A 515 -27.84 -12.69 -18.91
N VAL A 516 -26.64 -12.23 -18.63
CA VAL A 516 -25.46 -12.33 -19.50
C VAL A 516 -24.48 -13.31 -18.86
N THR A 517 -24.16 -14.39 -19.58
CA THR A 517 -23.16 -15.35 -19.13
C THR A 517 -21.92 -15.19 -20.01
N LEU A 518 -20.77 -14.93 -19.37
CA LEU A 518 -19.49 -14.78 -20.05
C LEU A 518 -18.89 -16.14 -20.41
N ALA A 519 -17.95 -16.17 -21.35
CA ALA A 519 -17.26 -17.40 -21.77
C ALA A 519 -16.53 -18.13 -20.62
N ASN A 520 -16.13 -17.39 -19.57
CA ASN A 520 -15.53 -17.94 -18.35
C ASN A 520 -16.56 -18.57 -17.38
N GLY A 521 -17.85 -18.61 -17.75
CA GLY A 521 -18.93 -19.18 -16.96
C GLY A 521 -19.54 -18.26 -15.91
N LYS A 522 -19.03 -17.03 -15.72
CA LYS A 522 -19.63 -16.05 -14.81
C LYS A 522 -20.93 -15.50 -15.42
N ALA A 523 -22.01 -15.50 -14.65
CA ALA A 523 -23.30 -14.97 -15.04
C ALA A 523 -23.58 -13.65 -14.31
N TYR A 524 -24.07 -12.67 -15.06
CA TYR A 524 -24.48 -11.35 -14.55
C TYR A 524 -25.93 -11.11 -14.90
N VAL A 525 -26.68 -10.53 -13.98
CA VAL A 525 -28.05 -10.07 -14.21
C VAL A 525 -28.00 -8.55 -14.34
N ILE A 526 -28.36 -8.04 -15.50
CA ILE A 526 -28.20 -6.63 -15.86
C ILE A 526 -29.57 -6.07 -16.25
N ASP A 527 -29.83 -4.81 -15.90
CA ASP A 527 -31.04 -4.11 -16.38
C ASP A 527 -30.99 -4.04 -17.91
N LYS A 528 -32.10 -4.36 -18.57
CA LYS A 528 -32.19 -4.36 -20.06
C LYS A 528 -31.85 -3.00 -20.67
N ASP A 529 -32.13 -1.92 -19.93
CA ASP A 529 -31.88 -0.54 -20.35
C ASP A 529 -30.45 -0.06 -19.99
N ALA A 530 -29.61 -0.95 -19.38
CA ALA A 530 -28.22 -0.65 -19.13
C ALA A 530 -27.43 -0.53 -20.44
N LYS A 531 -26.62 0.52 -20.54
CA LYS A 531 -25.75 0.72 -21.70
C LYS A 531 -24.43 0.03 -21.49
N LEU A 532 -24.07 -0.83 -22.41
CA LEU A 532 -22.82 -1.58 -22.39
C LEU A 532 -21.97 -1.19 -23.61
N ARG A 533 -20.69 -1.05 -23.41
CA ARG A 533 -19.74 -0.89 -24.53
C ARG A 533 -19.32 -2.28 -24.98
N VAL A 534 -19.45 -2.55 -26.26
CA VAL A 534 -19.10 -3.85 -26.86
C VAL A 534 -18.24 -3.66 -28.09
N MET A 535 -17.41 -4.68 -28.37
CA MET A 535 -16.80 -4.87 -29.67
C MET A 535 -17.67 -5.83 -30.46
N ARG A 536 -18.13 -5.42 -31.63
CA ARG A 536 -18.91 -6.22 -32.58
C ARG A 536 -18.29 -6.07 -33.95
N GLU A 537 -17.88 -7.17 -34.57
CA GLU A 537 -17.25 -7.18 -35.91
C GLU A 537 -16.04 -6.19 -36.02
N GLY A 538 -15.26 -6.09 -34.95
CA GLY A 538 -14.08 -5.21 -34.92
C GLY A 538 -14.38 -3.71 -34.69
N HIS A 539 -15.62 -3.33 -34.36
CA HIS A 539 -15.99 -1.95 -34.08
C HIS A 539 -16.53 -1.81 -32.66
N SER A 540 -16.00 -0.80 -31.94
CA SER A 540 -16.52 -0.46 -30.62
C SER A 540 -17.82 0.34 -30.73
N MET A 541 -18.86 -0.14 -30.04
CA MET A 541 -20.16 0.53 -30.00
C MET A 541 -20.81 0.43 -28.63
N ILE A 542 -21.76 1.32 -28.34
CA ILE A 542 -22.58 1.26 -27.14
C ILE A 542 -23.92 0.65 -27.54
N VAL A 543 -24.32 -0.42 -26.85
CA VAL A 543 -25.59 -1.11 -27.03
C VAL A 543 -26.34 -1.19 -25.71
N TYR A 544 -27.65 -1.34 -25.76
CA TYR A 544 -28.41 -1.72 -24.57
C TYR A 544 -28.24 -3.21 -24.27
N ALA A 545 -28.41 -3.60 -23.01
CA ALA A 545 -28.19 -4.99 -22.58
C ALA A 545 -29.10 -5.98 -23.34
N ASP A 546 -30.30 -5.58 -23.77
CA ASP A 546 -31.22 -6.36 -24.57
C ASP A 546 -30.86 -6.41 -26.07
N GLU A 547 -29.91 -5.59 -26.51
CA GLU A 547 -29.40 -5.57 -27.90
C GLU A 547 -28.10 -6.39 -28.06
N LEU A 548 -27.61 -7.01 -26.99
CA LEU A 548 -26.43 -7.87 -27.01
C LEU A 548 -26.62 -9.06 -27.93
N LYS A 549 -25.57 -9.44 -28.65
CA LYS A 549 -25.55 -10.59 -29.55
C LYS A 549 -24.49 -11.58 -29.14
N LEU A 550 -24.69 -12.84 -29.46
CA LEU A 550 -23.66 -13.88 -29.35
C LEU A 550 -22.42 -13.46 -30.17
N GLY A 551 -21.27 -13.48 -29.52
CA GLY A 551 -20.00 -13.05 -30.13
C GLY A 551 -19.69 -11.56 -29.95
N ASP A 552 -20.50 -10.81 -29.20
CA ASP A 552 -20.10 -9.48 -28.74
C ASP A 552 -19.07 -9.60 -27.59
N ASP A 553 -17.99 -8.86 -27.67
CA ASP A 553 -17.04 -8.73 -26.54
C ASP A 553 -17.46 -7.53 -25.69
N ILE A 554 -17.84 -7.76 -24.44
CA ILE A 554 -18.18 -6.66 -23.51
C ILE A 554 -16.91 -6.04 -22.97
N ILE A 555 -16.81 -4.72 -23.09
CA ILE A 555 -15.73 -3.92 -22.52
C ILE A 555 -16.19 -3.40 -21.16
N PHE A 556 -15.56 -3.90 -20.10
CA PHE A 556 -15.77 -3.41 -18.74
C PHE A 556 -14.84 -2.23 -18.51
N ASP A 557 -15.34 -1.00 -18.58
CA ASP A 557 -14.60 0.18 -18.11
C ASP A 557 -14.89 0.37 -16.62
N ASN A 558 -13.86 0.24 -15.79
CA ASN A 558 -13.97 0.36 -14.32
C ASN A 558 -14.48 1.73 -13.83
N ARG A 559 -14.67 2.70 -14.74
CA ARG A 559 -15.11 4.07 -14.38
C ARG A 559 -16.60 4.32 -14.48
N ASP A 560 -17.35 3.47 -15.22
CA ASP A 560 -18.77 3.74 -15.54
C ASP A 560 -19.75 2.62 -15.14
N LEU A 561 -19.29 1.53 -14.55
CA LEU A 561 -20.15 0.42 -14.12
C LEU A 561 -20.26 0.38 -12.59
N VAL A 562 -21.17 1.16 -12.05
CA VAL A 562 -21.73 0.91 -10.73
C VAL A 562 -22.69 -0.28 -10.89
N PHE A 563 -22.18 -1.50 -10.74
CA PHE A 563 -23.04 -2.65 -10.51
C PHE A 563 -23.60 -2.52 -9.09
N THR A 564 -24.84 -2.09 -8.99
CA THR A 564 -25.62 -2.36 -7.80
C THR A 564 -25.94 -3.86 -7.86
N LEU A 565 -25.12 -4.67 -7.22
CA LEU A 565 -25.50 -6.02 -6.82
C LEU A 565 -26.66 -5.84 -5.84
N ASN A 566 -27.89 -5.87 -6.33
CA ASN A 566 -29.01 -6.15 -5.48
C ASN A 566 -28.90 -7.62 -5.06
N GLU A 567 -28.29 -7.85 -3.90
CA GLU A 567 -28.53 -9.04 -3.11
C GLU A 567 -30.02 -9.09 -2.83
N THR A 568 -30.75 -9.81 -3.64
CA THR A 568 -32.00 -10.51 -3.25
C THR A 568 -32.73 -11.00 -4.50
N VAL A 569 -32.42 -12.19 -4.95
CA VAL A 569 -33.43 -13.09 -5.48
C VAL A 569 -33.12 -14.48 -4.95
N TYR A 570 -33.58 -14.76 -3.73
CA TYR A 570 -33.95 -16.10 -3.35
C TYR A 570 -35.42 -16.27 -3.67
N GLY A 571 -35.73 -17.32 -4.38
CA GLY A 571 -37.11 -17.80 -4.44
C GLY A 571 -37.54 -18.25 -5.83
N CYS A 572 -37.28 -19.43 -6.19
CA CYS A 572 -38.09 -20.63 -6.49
C CYS A 572 -37.21 -21.67 -7.17
#